data_39791d85de53b1f10541e3b5f3211bf1
#
_entry.id   39791d85de53b1f10541e3b5f3211bf1
#
_cell.length_a   1.000
_cell.length_b   1.000
_cell.length_c   1.000
_cell.angle_alpha   90.00
_cell.angle_beta   90.00
_cell.angle_gamma   90.00
#
_symmetry.space_group_name_H-M   'P 1'
#
loop_
_entity.id
_entity.type
_entity.pdbx_description
1 polymer ?
#
loop_
_entity_poly.entity_id
_entity_poly.type
_entity_poly.pdbx_seq_one_letter_code
_entity_poly.pdbx_strand_id
1 'polypeptide(L)'
;GGRSNRGGLFGRLFRSAMVDTVEPYWPGMFIQFHSKTDGKFEKDSAMIVVRGDHTGNVIPGPHISEPGWWTLGMSFTPDGAVHYYASPGVDDLTTADLITSQYPYGYKAHTFTTMFFNNVNNDDGKTWSTEFIIDDPAIYYAGGSNNRQATSPSNSRR
;
A
#
# COMPACT_ATOMS: atom_id res chain seq x y z
N GLY A 1 21.68 23.05 -23.36
CA GLY A 1 20.29 22.70 -23.17
C GLY A 1 20.16 21.71 -22.04
N GLY A 2 19.93 22.20 -20.80
CA GLY A 2 19.78 21.35 -19.63
C GLY A 2 18.36 20.74 -19.57
N ARG A 3 18.25 19.42 -19.57
CA ARG A 3 17.02 18.72 -19.25
C ARG A 3 16.84 18.71 -17.72
N SER A 4 15.96 19.57 -17.22
CA SER A 4 15.48 19.51 -15.84
C SER A 4 14.60 18.29 -15.66
N ASN A 5 15.13 17.25 -15.04
CA ASN A 5 14.38 16.07 -14.66
C ASN A 5 13.73 16.36 -13.28
N ARG A 6 12.55 16.99 -13.30
CA ARG A 6 11.74 17.16 -12.11
C ARG A 6 10.99 15.85 -11.85
N GLY A 7 11.63 14.93 -11.15
CA GLY A 7 10.94 13.80 -10.54
C GLY A 7 9.91 14.33 -9.55
N GLY A 8 8.67 13.82 -9.64
CA GLY A 8 7.59 14.22 -8.75
C GLY A 8 7.95 14.01 -7.28
N LEU A 9 7.21 14.64 -6.38
CA LEU A 9 7.41 14.69 -4.93
C LEU A 9 7.70 13.31 -4.29
N PHE A 10 7.05 12.27 -4.76
CA PHE A 10 7.30 10.89 -4.35
C PHE A 10 8.70 10.39 -4.70
N GLY A 11 9.21 10.73 -5.89
CA GLY A 11 10.58 10.41 -6.25
C GLY A 11 11.62 11.10 -5.36
N ARG A 12 11.29 12.24 -4.75
CA ARG A 12 12.17 12.92 -3.79
C ARG A 12 12.11 12.33 -2.39
N LEU A 13 10.92 11.91 -1.92
CA LEU A 13 10.77 11.27 -0.61
C LEU A 13 11.55 9.96 -0.54
N PHE A 14 11.51 9.18 -1.63
CA PHE A 14 12.24 7.90 -1.69
C PHE A 14 13.72 8.06 -2.11
N ARG A 15 14.09 9.11 -2.86
CA ARG A 15 15.49 9.37 -3.21
C ARG A 15 16.33 9.95 -2.10
N SER A 16 15.74 10.67 -1.15
CA SER A 16 16.50 11.22 -0.02
C SER A 16 16.93 10.15 1.00
N ALA A 17 16.32 8.95 0.95
CA ALA A 17 16.70 7.81 1.79
C ALA A 17 17.77 6.90 1.17
N MET A 18 18.24 7.20 -0.04
CA MET A 18 19.23 6.38 -0.76
C MET A 18 20.65 6.91 -0.58
N VAL A 19 21.11 7.06 0.63
CA VAL A 19 22.53 7.22 0.92
C VAL A 19 23.05 5.95 1.59
N ASP A 20 23.64 5.07 0.78
CA ASP A 20 24.61 4.01 1.11
C ASP A 20 24.30 2.99 2.22
N THR A 21 23.15 2.94 2.82
CA THR A 21 22.71 1.85 3.68
C THR A 21 21.45 1.22 3.12
N VAL A 22 21.48 -0.09 2.86
CA VAL A 22 20.30 -0.88 2.51
C VAL A 22 19.40 -0.91 3.73
N GLU A 23 18.47 0.05 3.82
CA GLU A 23 17.48 0.03 4.88
C GLU A 23 16.36 -0.95 4.52
N PRO A 24 16.12 -2.00 5.33
CA PRO A 24 15.00 -2.88 5.10
C PRO A 24 13.69 -2.09 5.24
N TYR A 25 12.74 -2.31 4.33
CA TYR A 25 11.45 -1.66 4.44
C TYR A 25 10.32 -2.69 4.56
N TRP A 26 9.27 -2.27 5.25
CA TRP A 26 8.10 -3.08 5.50
C TRP A 26 7.26 -3.25 4.24
N PRO A 27 6.73 -4.46 3.99
CA PRO A 27 5.74 -4.66 2.93
C PRO A 27 4.55 -3.71 3.10
N GLY A 28 4.05 -3.18 2.00
CA GLY A 28 2.91 -2.28 2.08
C GLY A 28 2.36 -1.87 0.72
N MET A 29 1.14 -1.35 0.77
CA MET A 29 0.49 -0.69 -0.34
C MET A 29 0.20 0.76 0.06
N PHE A 30 0.20 1.64 -0.92
CA PHE A 30 -0.16 3.03 -0.78
C PHE A 30 -1.31 3.36 -1.71
N ILE A 31 -2.21 4.22 -1.27
CA ILE A 31 -3.14 4.91 -2.14
C ILE A 31 -2.51 6.27 -2.44
N GLN A 32 -1.99 6.41 -3.64
CA GLN A 32 -1.36 7.64 -4.10
C GLN A 32 -2.42 8.52 -4.77
N PHE A 33 -2.73 9.67 -4.16
CA PHE A 33 -3.67 10.63 -4.70
C PHE A 33 -3.03 11.52 -5.75
N HIS A 34 -3.78 11.77 -6.82
CA HIS A 34 -3.42 12.65 -7.91
C HIS A 34 -4.45 13.77 -8.00
N SER A 35 -4.02 15.00 -7.84
CA SER A 35 -4.92 16.15 -7.90
C SER A 35 -4.94 16.78 -9.29
N LYS A 36 -6.14 17.13 -9.75
CA LYS A 36 -6.34 17.97 -10.93
C LYS A 36 -5.59 19.31 -10.83
N THR A 37 -5.43 19.83 -9.62
CA THR A 37 -4.71 21.10 -9.39
C THR A 37 -3.22 21.03 -9.69
N ASP A 38 -2.65 19.81 -9.77
CA ASP A 38 -1.24 19.62 -10.19
C ASP A 38 -1.01 19.91 -11.70
N GLY A 39 -2.10 20.09 -12.46
CA GLY A 39 -2.05 20.36 -13.91
C GLY A 39 -1.54 19.19 -14.74
N LYS A 40 -1.35 18.02 -14.15
CA LYS A 40 -0.91 16.78 -14.82
C LYS A 40 -2.04 15.80 -15.08
N PHE A 41 -3.15 15.97 -14.39
CA PHE A 41 -4.31 15.09 -14.42
C PHE A 41 -5.55 15.88 -14.79
N GLU A 42 -6.42 15.30 -15.60
CA GLU A 42 -7.67 15.94 -16.04
C GLU A 42 -8.70 16.03 -14.90
N LYS A 43 -8.65 15.06 -13.98
CA LYS A 43 -9.51 15.00 -12.79
C LYS A 43 -8.74 14.45 -11.59
N ASP A 44 -9.30 14.67 -10.40
CA ASP A 44 -8.81 14.02 -9.19
C ASP A 44 -8.96 12.50 -9.33
N SER A 45 -7.95 11.78 -8.91
CA SER A 45 -7.91 10.32 -9.01
C SER A 45 -6.91 9.76 -8.00
N ALA A 46 -6.84 8.44 -7.90
CA ALA A 46 -5.81 7.79 -7.12
C ALA A 46 -5.27 6.54 -7.84
N MET A 47 -4.19 6.02 -7.35
CA MET A 47 -3.61 4.76 -7.81
C MET A 47 -3.14 3.95 -6.61
N ILE A 48 -3.43 2.66 -6.62
CA ILE A 48 -2.83 1.74 -5.66
C ILE A 48 -1.40 1.46 -6.10
N VAL A 49 -0.45 1.62 -5.20
CA VAL A 49 0.97 1.44 -5.47
C VAL A 49 1.54 0.45 -4.45
N VAL A 50 2.22 -0.57 -4.92
CA VAL A 50 2.92 -1.52 -4.05
C VAL A 50 4.29 -0.95 -3.69
N ARG A 51 4.62 -1.00 -2.40
CA ARG A 51 5.91 -0.54 -1.91
C ARG A 51 7.00 -1.51 -2.30
N GLY A 52 7.74 -1.11 -3.30
CA GLY A 52 9.03 -1.61 -3.66
C GLY A 52 9.16 -3.06 -4.12
N ASP A 53 9.86 -3.23 -5.21
CA ASP A 53 10.45 -4.50 -5.60
C ASP A 53 11.77 -4.75 -4.83
N HIS A 54 12.45 -5.83 -5.16
CA HIS A 54 13.75 -6.17 -4.55
C HIS A 54 14.87 -5.14 -4.80
N THR A 55 14.64 -4.14 -5.66
CA THR A 55 15.54 -3.01 -5.93
C THR A 55 15.09 -1.72 -5.28
N GLY A 56 13.95 -1.71 -4.59
CA GLY A 56 13.37 -0.55 -3.93
C GLY A 56 12.47 0.32 -4.82
N ASN A 57 12.18 -0.09 -6.06
CA ASN A 57 11.26 0.64 -6.93
C ASN A 57 9.80 0.33 -6.56
N VAL A 58 8.96 1.34 -6.60
CA VAL A 58 7.52 1.15 -6.43
C VAL A 58 6.89 0.55 -7.68
N ILE A 59 5.88 -0.28 -7.48
CA ILE A 59 5.15 -0.97 -8.54
C ILE A 59 3.75 -0.37 -8.64
N PRO A 60 3.36 0.19 -9.79
CA PRO A 60 2.01 0.69 -9.99
C PRO A 60 1.01 -0.46 -10.03
N GLY A 61 -0.09 -0.30 -9.35
CA GLY A 61 -1.25 -1.19 -9.37
C GLY A 61 -2.47 -0.54 -10.02
N PRO A 62 -3.68 -0.95 -9.64
CA PRO A 62 -4.92 -0.44 -10.21
C PRO A 62 -5.10 1.07 -10.02
N HIS A 63 -5.69 1.69 -11.03
CA HIS A 63 -6.07 3.10 -11.01
C HIS A 63 -7.48 3.25 -10.44
N ILE A 64 -7.66 4.19 -9.51
CA ILE A 64 -8.93 4.54 -8.89
C ILE A 64 -9.41 5.85 -9.53
N SER A 65 -10.35 5.75 -10.46
CA SER A 65 -10.86 6.90 -11.20
C SER A 65 -12.08 7.55 -10.56
N GLU A 66 -12.77 6.81 -9.71
CA GLU A 66 -13.98 7.24 -9.01
C GLU A 66 -13.93 6.78 -7.54
N PRO A 67 -14.49 7.58 -6.61
CA PRO A 67 -14.63 7.16 -5.22
C PRO A 67 -15.45 5.89 -5.09
N GLY A 68 -15.07 5.02 -4.16
CA GLY A 68 -15.79 3.77 -3.90
C GLY A 68 -15.03 2.89 -2.93
N TRP A 69 -15.64 1.77 -2.60
CA TRP A 69 -15.00 0.73 -1.79
C TRP A 69 -13.97 -0.04 -2.60
N TRP A 70 -12.91 -0.42 -1.94
CA TRP A 70 -11.88 -1.30 -2.46
C TRP A 70 -11.47 -2.32 -1.40
N THR A 71 -11.42 -3.57 -1.78
CA THR A 71 -10.86 -4.63 -0.94
C THR A 71 -9.36 -4.74 -1.23
N LEU A 72 -8.55 -4.62 -0.19
CA LEU A 72 -7.09 -4.72 -0.27
C LEU A 72 -6.61 -5.92 0.55
N GLY A 73 -5.62 -6.64 0.04
CA GLY A 73 -5.07 -7.78 0.74
C GLY A 73 -3.59 -8.00 0.52
N MET A 74 -2.96 -8.62 1.51
CA MET A 74 -1.59 -9.13 1.40
C MET A 74 -1.55 -10.56 1.92
N SER A 75 -0.86 -11.45 1.22
CA SER A 75 -0.54 -12.77 1.75
C SER A 75 0.98 -12.96 1.81
N PHE A 76 1.42 -13.69 2.83
CA PHE A 76 2.82 -13.93 3.12
C PHE A 76 3.09 -15.42 2.99
N THR A 77 4.11 -15.78 2.23
CA THR A 77 4.51 -17.18 2.05
C THR A 77 5.77 -17.53 2.84
N PRO A 78 5.98 -18.80 3.19
CA PRO A 78 7.11 -19.21 4.05
C PRO A 78 8.49 -18.89 3.48
N ASP A 79 8.59 -18.71 2.17
CA ASP A 79 9.84 -18.29 1.50
C ASP A 79 10.16 -16.80 1.66
N GLY A 80 9.24 -16.04 2.30
CA GLY A 80 9.39 -14.61 2.57
C GLY A 80 8.86 -13.70 1.47
N ALA A 81 8.14 -14.24 0.48
CA ALA A 81 7.46 -13.43 -0.52
C ALA A 81 6.17 -12.84 0.03
N VAL A 82 5.78 -11.69 -0.51
CA VAL A 82 4.53 -11.00 -0.24
C VAL A 82 3.74 -10.85 -1.53
N HIS A 83 2.49 -11.25 -1.51
CA HIS A 83 1.57 -11.16 -2.63
C HIS A 83 0.55 -10.09 -2.33
N TYR A 84 0.37 -9.15 -3.24
CA TYR A 84 -0.47 -7.96 -3.07
C TYR A 84 -1.68 -8.03 -3.96
N TYR A 85 -2.85 -7.79 -3.38
CA TYR A 85 -4.14 -7.90 -4.07
C TYR A 85 -4.95 -6.63 -3.88
N ALA A 86 -5.70 -6.27 -4.91
CA ALA A 86 -6.71 -5.21 -4.82
C ALA A 86 -7.84 -5.44 -5.81
N SER A 87 -9.05 -5.20 -5.37
CA SER A 87 -10.27 -5.30 -6.19
C SER A 87 -11.23 -4.16 -5.85
N PRO A 88 -11.89 -3.54 -6.83
CA PRO A 88 -12.96 -2.61 -6.54
C PRO A 88 -14.16 -3.34 -5.93
N GLY A 89 -14.81 -2.71 -4.95
CA GLY A 89 -15.94 -3.29 -4.24
C GLY A 89 -15.58 -3.86 -2.89
N VAL A 90 -16.49 -4.69 -2.36
CA VAL A 90 -16.43 -5.30 -1.01
C VAL A 90 -16.37 -6.82 -1.05
N ASP A 91 -16.25 -7.40 -2.23
CA ASP A 91 -16.19 -8.84 -2.41
C ASP A 91 -14.86 -9.42 -1.92
N ASP A 92 -14.84 -10.72 -1.66
CA ASP A 92 -13.64 -11.45 -1.30
C ASP A 92 -12.61 -11.41 -2.43
N LEU A 93 -11.34 -11.25 -2.05
CA LEU A 93 -10.23 -11.28 -3.01
C LEU A 93 -10.00 -12.69 -3.56
N THR A 94 -9.68 -12.72 -4.83
CA THR A 94 -9.35 -13.95 -5.57
C THR A 94 -7.94 -13.87 -6.14
N THR A 95 -7.46 -14.94 -6.75
CA THR A 95 -6.18 -14.94 -7.47
C THR A 95 -6.16 -14.02 -8.69
N ALA A 96 -7.33 -13.67 -9.23
CA ALA A 96 -7.45 -12.72 -10.34
C ALA A 96 -7.15 -11.28 -9.93
N ASP A 97 -7.25 -10.96 -8.63
CA ASP A 97 -7.03 -9.62 -8.07
C ASP A 97 -5.55 -9.37 -7.70
N LEU A 98 -4.67 -10.32 -8.02
CA LEU A 98 -3.24 -10.23 -7.75
C LEU A 98 -2.62 -9.09 -8.57
N ILE A 99 -2.05 -8.11 -7.89
CA ILE A 99 -1.27 -7.03 -8.50
C ILE A 99 0.14 -7.54 -8.82
N THR A 100 0.83 -8.06 -7.81
CA THR A 100 2.22 -8.52 -7.91
C THR A 100 2.62 -9.38 -6.73
N SER A 101 3.70 -10.14 -6.91
CA SER A 101 4.36 -10.92 -5.86
C SER A 101 5.80 -10.46 -5.74
N GLN A 102 6.23 -10.00 -4.58
CA GLN A 102 7.54 -9.40 -4.40
C GLN A 102 8.22 -9.87 -3.11
N TYR A 103 9.55 -9.83 -3.11
CA TYR A 103 10.33 -9.90 -1.89
C TYR A 103 10.60 -8.48 -1.40
N PRO A 104 10.37 -8.17 -0.12
CA PRO A 104 10.70 -6.87 0.44
C PRO A 104 12.18 -6.53 0.25
N TYR A 105 12.46 -5.25 -0.01
CA TYR A 105 13.83 -4.78 -0.19
C TYR A 105 14.64 -4.91 1.11
N GLY A 106 15.76 -5.59 1.02
CA GLY A 106 16.69 -5.73 2.13
C GLY A 106 16.30 -6.74 3.20
N TYR A 107 15.13 -7.41 3.08
CA TYR A 107 14.72 -8.39 4.09
C TYR A 107 13.70 -9.40 3.57
N LYS A 108 13.44 -10.47 4.36
CA LYS A 108 12.41 -11.47 4.06
C LYS A 108 11.27 -11.40 5.08
N ALA A 109 10.04 -11.41 4.61
CA ALA A 109 8.84 -11.33 5.45
C ALA A 109 8.47 -12.69 6.06
N HIS A 110 9.23 -13.16 7.05
CA HIS A 110 8.97 -14.44 7.72
C HIS A 110 8.01 -14.34 8.91
N THR A 111 7.81 -13.15 9.46
CA THR A 111 6.94 -12.93 10.60
C THR A 111 6.00 -11.77 10.33
N PHE A 112 4.77 -11.88 10.81
CA PHE A 112 3.77 -10.83 10.77
C PHE A 112 3.34 -10.53 12.20
N THR A 113 3.70 -9.37 12.72
CA THR A 113 3.42 -8.97 14.10
C THR A 113 2.57 -7.71 14.20
N THR A 114 2.61 -6.87 13.19
CA THR A 114 1.96 -5.56 13.23
C THR A 114 1.48 -5.15 11.84
N MET A 115 0.27 -4.61 11.79
CA MET A 115 -0.27 -3.88 10.65
C MET A 115 -0.70 -2.50 11.11
N PHE A 116 -0.44 -1.49 10.30
CA PHE A 116 -0.85 -0.11 10.60
C PHE A 116 -1.32 0.61 9.34
N PHE A 117 -2.15 1.60 9.55
CA PHE A 117 -2.58 2.55 8.53
C PHE A 117 -1.96 3.90 8.84
N ASN A 118 -1.47 4.58 7.82
CA ASN A 118 -0.76 5.84 7.98
C ASN A 118 -1.12 6.81 6.86
N ASN A 119 -1.26 8.09 7.19
CA ASN A 119 -1.35 9.17 6.23
C ASN A 119 0.01 9.83 6.08
N VAL A 120 0.45 9.99 4.84
CA VAL A 120 1.71 10.68 4.51
C VAL A 120 1.40 11.89 3.65
N ASN A 121 1.79 13.07 4.09
CA ASN A 121 1.73 14.32 3.35
C ASN A 121 3.04 15.10 3.48
N ASN A 122 3.11 16.29 2.90
CA ASN A 122 4.32 17.10 2.92
C ASN A 122 4.61 17.79 4.26
N ASP A 123 3.67 17.76 5.21
CA ASP A 123 3.75 18.49 6.49
C ASP A 123 4.15 19.98 6.30
N ASP A 124 3.63 20.60 5.25
CA ASP A 124 3.92 21.98 4.87
C ASP A 124 2.82 22.98 5.33
N GLY A 125 1.84 22.49 6.09
CA GLY A 125 0.66 23.25 6.52
C GLY A 125 -0.31 23.63 5.39
N LYS A 126 -0.11 23.10 4.18
CA LYS A 126 -0.92 23.41 2.99
C LYS A 126 -1.42 22.16 2.28
N THR A 127 -0.70 21.06 2.42
CA THR A 127 -1.05 19.77 1.82
C THR A 127 -1.96 19.00 2.77
N TRP A 128 -3.13 18.60 2.30
CA TRP A 128 -4.10 17.82 3.05
C TRP A 128 -4.20 16.42 2.46
N SER A 129 -4.35 15.42 3.30
CA SER A 129 -4.72 14.08 2.84
C SER A 129 -6.23 13.99 2.61
N THR A 130 -6.63 13.20 1.63
CA THR A 130 -8.04 12.89 1.39
C THR A 130 -8.58 12.06 2.55
N GLU A 131 -9.80 12.33 3.00
CA GLU A 131 -10.51 11.50 3.95
C GLU A 131 -10.81 10.13 3.34
N PHE A 132 -10.66 9.08 4.15
CA PHE A 132 -11.01 7.72 3.75
C PHE A 132 -11.52 6.93 4.95
N ILE A 133 -12.29 5.89 4.69
CA ILE A 133 -12.85 4.99 5.68
C ILE A 133 -12.17 3.64 5.55
N ILE A 134 -11.81 3.05 6.68
CA ILE A 134 -11.31 1.67 6.77
C ILE A 134 -12.35 0.85 7.50
N ASP A 135 -12.72 -0.28 6.93
CA ASP A 135 -13.72 -1.18 7.48
C ASP A 135 -13.22 -2.62 7.46
N ASP A 136 -13.71 -3.42 8.40
CA ASP A 136 -13.50 -4.88 8.51
C ASP A 136 -12.05 -5.39 8.32
N PRO A 137 -11.04 -4.84 9.04
CA PRO A 137 -9.71 -5.40 8.97
C PRO A 137 -9.68 -6.83 9.52
N ALA A 138 -9.20 -7.79 8.74
CA ALA A 138 -9.15 -9.19 9.10
C ALA A 138 -7.76 -9.80 8.89
N ILE A 139 -7.38 -10.77 9.71
CA ILE A 139 -6.15 -11.54 9.58
C ILE A 139 -6.49 -13.01 9.53
N TYR A 140 -5.97 -13.70 8.52
CA TYR A 140 -6.15 -15.13 8.32
C TYR A 140 -4.81 -15.84 8.44
N TYR A 141 -4.80 -16.99 9.12
CA TYR A 141 -3.63 -17.84 9.22
C TYR A 141 -3.88 -19.14 8.45
N ALA A 142 -3.01 -19.45 7.49
CA ALA A 142 -2.99 -20.75 6.86
C ALA A 142 -2.21 -21.72 7.73
N GLY A 143 -2.88 -22.69 8.35
CA GLY A 143 -2.18 -23.76 9.04
C GLY A 143 -2.92 -24.38 10.20
N GLY A 144 -2.87 -25.73 10.25
CA GLY A 144 -3.25 -26.58 11.38
C GLY A 144 -4.72 -26.46 11.81
N SER A 145 -5.41 -27.53 11.84
CA SER A 145 -6.83 -27.80 12.12
C SER A 145 -7.54 -27.08 13.30
N ASN A 146 -7.23 -25.79 13.52
CA ASN A 146 -7.95 -24.93 14.45
C ASN A 146 -8.06 -23.52 13.83
N ASN A 147 -9.10 -23.33 13.02
CA ASN A 147 -9.53 -21.99 12.59
C ASN A 147 -9.95 -21.17 13.82
N ARG A 148 -9.06 -20.40 14.38
CA ARG A 148 -9.41 -19.28 15.24
C ARG A 148 -9.40 -18.02 14.40
N GLN A 149 -10.59 -17.64 13.94
CA GLN A 149 -10.86 -16.31 13.42
C GLN A 149 -10.60 -15.32 14.55
N ALA A 150 -9.69 -14.39 14.36
CA ALA A 150 -9.50 -13.30 15.30
C ALA A 150 -10.71 -12.36 15.16
N THR A 151 -11.67 -12.49 16.05
CA THR A 151 -12.81 -11.58 16.12
C THR A 151 -12.33 -10.22 16.61
N SER A 152 -12.65 -9.17 15.88
CA SER A 152 -12.50 -7.79 16.34
C SER A 152 -13.24 -7.62 17.68
N PRO A 153 -12.69 -6.87 18.64
CA PRO A 153 -13.41 -6.58 19.89
C PRO A 153 -14.64 -5.74 19.55
N SER A 154 -15.83 -6.28 19.81
CA SER A 154 -17.08 -5.56 19.70
C SER A 154 -17.07 -4.39 20.68
N ASN A 155 -17.04 -3.17 20.16
CA ASN A 155 -17.14 -1.97 20.97
C ASN A 155 -18.63 -1.78 21.38
N SER A 156 -19.05 -2.43 22.43
CA SER A 156 -20.36 -2.17 23.05
C SER A 156 -20.28 -0.84 23.82
N ARG A 157 -20.68 0.26 23.17
CA ARG A 157 -20.99 1.49 23.90
C ARG A 157 -22.30 1.28 24.67
N ARG A 158 -22.23 1.41 25.97
CA ARG A 158 -23.35 1.83 26.81
C ARG A 158 -23.34 3.34 26.94
#